data_9b3f55184189695601f9864dc7af8d59
#
_entry.id   9b3f55184189695601f9864dc7af8d59
#
_cell.length_a   1.000
_cell.length_b   1.000
_cell.length_c   1.000
_cell.angle_alpha   90.00
_cell.angle_beta   90.00
_cell.angle_gamma   90.00
#
_symmetry.space_group_name_H-M   'P 1'
#
loop_
_entity.id
_entity.type
_entity.pdbx_description
1 polymer ?
#
loop_
_entity_poly.entity_id
_entity_poly.type
_entity_poly.pdbx_seq_one_letter_code
_entity_poly.pdbx_strand_id
1 'polypeptide(L)'
;MRVCILGSGLSCLTLAKALVNQKIYVDVKVSGNFLKPSKSRTIGISKSNLEFFNKHVINIDKITWKLRQIHIFSDSLKKEKLLNFENSKNQLFSILKNYELYNVLNKSLKKNKYFRIINLKRNKKPFENYDIVIVTDYSSPIAKKYFNKQIIKKYNSFAYTTIIEHKNIPNDIATQIFTKYGPLAFLPLSNNKTSIVYSINNSNLFSNEQIQDLIHNYNFKYKIKKINKIEFFELKSFYLRSYYNNKFLAFGDLLHRIHPLAGQGFNMTIRDIKIFLNLIKNRANLGLPVDSSINSEFENKTKHINFIFANGVDLIHEFFNLERKNKNNTLSKSIQFLGKNPSINKVFTTLADKGILI
;
A
#
# COMPACT_ATOMS: atom_id res chain seq x y z
N MET A 1 9.66 0.42 27.58
CA MET A 1 8.46 0.67 26.77
C MET A 1 7.81 -0.63 26.35
N ARG A 2 6.51 -0.71 26.50
CA ARG A 2 5.70 -1.87 26.12
C ARG A 2 4.51 -1.43 25.25
N VAL A 3 4.42 -1.95 24.02
CA VAL A 3 3.40 -1.61 23.04
C VAL A 3 2.45 -2.76 22.82
N CYS A 4 1.15 -2.46 22.78
CA CYS A 4 0.13 -3.40 22.31
C CYS A 4 -0.26 -3.03 20.88
N ILE A 5 -0.34 -4.02 19.97
CA ILE A 5 -0.86 -3.80 18.62
C ILE A 5 -2.11 -4.67 18.44
N LEU A 6 -3.23 -4.04 18.08
CA LEU A 6 -4.49 -4.73 17.77
C LEU A 6 -4.58 -4.96 16.27
N GLY A 7 -4.53 -6.21 15.84
CA GLY A 7 -4.64 -6.59 14.42
C GLY A 7 -3.74 -7.77 14.05
N SER A 8 -3.86 -8.22 12.80
CA SER A 8 -3.12 -9.37 12.27
C SER A 8 -2.63 -9.19 10.83
N GLY A 9 -2.83 -7.99 10.25
CA GLY A 9 -2.46 -7.69 8.88
C GLY A 9 -0.99 -7.33 8.68
N LEU A 10 -0.59 -7.02 7.43
CA LEU A 10 0.78 -6.64 7.11
C LEU A 10 1.25 -5.38 7.83
N SER A 11 0.39 -4.36 7.95
CA SER A 11 0.71 -3.12 8.67
C SER A 11 1.06 -3.42 10.14
N CYS A 12 0.28 -4.30 10.79
CA CYS A 12 0.55 -4.78 12.15
C CYS A 12 1.91 -5.47 12.26
N LEU A 13 2.16 -6.49 11.42
CA LEU A 13 3.39 -7.28 11.50
C LEU A 13 4.63 -6.46 11.13
N THR A 14 4.52 -5.53 10.18
CA THR A 14 5.61 -4.64 9.79
C THR A 14 5.99 -3.70 10.92
N LEU A 15 4.99 -3.04 11.53
CA LEU A 15 5.22 -2.17 12.69
C LEU A 15 5.78 -2.95 13.88
N ALA A 16 5.20 -4.11 14.19
CA ALA A 16 5.69 -4.99 15.26
C ALA A 16 7.18 -5.34 15.03
N LYS A 17 7.55 -5.72 13.79
CA LYS A 17 8.93 -6.07 13.47
C LYS A 17 9.87 -4.87 13.59
N ALA A 18 9.44 -3.70 13.16
CA ALA A 18 10.20 -2.45 13.29
C ALA A 18 10.48 -2.09 14.78
N LEU A 19 9.45 -2.23 15.63
CA LEU A 19 9.55 -1.94 17.06
C LEU A 19 10.44 -2.94 17.82
N VAL A 20 10.28 -4.25 17.58
CA VAL A 20 11.11 -5.26 18.26
C VAL A 20 12.58 -5.17 17.85
N ASN A 21 12.88 -4.65 16.65
CA ASN A 21 14.25 -4.36 16.24
C ASN A 21 14.87 -3.19 17.05
N GLN A 22 14.03 -2.31 17.64
CA GLN A 22 14.43 -1.27 18.59
C GLN A 22 14.43 -1.77 20.06
N LYS A 23 14.34 -3.09 20.29
CA LYS A 23 14.27 -3.73 21.60
C LYS A 23 13.03 -3.31 22.42
N ILE A 24 11.94 -2.92 21.77
CA ILE A 24 10.67 -2.57 22.39
C ILE A 24 9.83 -3.86 22.54
N TYR A 25 9.23 -4.07 23.71
CA TYR A 25 8.31 -5.19 23.93
C TYR A 25 6.99 -4.95 23.21
N VAL A 26 6.62 -5.89 22.33
CA VAL A 26 5.41 -5.81 21.51
C VAL A 26 4.52 -7.02 21.74
N ASP A 27 3.31 -6.76 22.23
CA ASP A 27 2.25 -7.76 22.32
C ASP A 27 1.24 -7.52 21.20
N VAL A 28 1.12 -8.46 20.26
CA VAL A 28 0.07 -8.41 19.23
C VAL A 28 -1.16 -9.14 19.74
N LYS A 29 -2.29 -8.44 19.80
CA LYS A 29 -3.58 -8.98 20.24
C LYS A 29 -4.52 -9.17 19.06
N VAL A 30 -5.08 -10.37 18.94
CA VAL A 30 -6.00 -10.76 17.88
C VAL A 30 -7.35 -11.20 18.46
N SER A 31 -8.45 -10.83 17.79
CA SER A 31 -9.81 -11.21 18.19
C SER A 31 -10.23 -12.62 17.73
N GLY A 32 -9.41 -13.29 16.93
CA GLY A 32 -9.66 -14.60 16.33
C GLY A 32 -8.40 -15.19 15.73
N ASN A 33 -8.55 -16.02 14.70
CA ASN A 33 -7.42 -16.56 13.96
C ASN A 33 -6.74 -15.51 13.10
N PHE A 34 -5.42 -15.64 12.93
CA PHE A 34 -4.69 -14.82 11.95
C PHE A 34 -5.29 -14.98 10.55
N LEU A 35 -5.59 -13.87 9.91
CA LEU A 35 -6.07 -13.85 8.53
C LEU A 35 -4.99 -14.47 7.62
N LYS A 36 -5.37 -15.46 6.81
CA LYS A 36 -4.50 -15.94 5.75
C LYS A 36 -4.55 -14.92 4.61
N PRO A 37 -3.43 -14.27 4.25
CA PRO A 37 -3.43 -13.30 3.17
C PRO A 37 -3.71 -13.98 1.82
N SER A 38 -4.44 -13.30 0.93
CA SER A 38 -4.71 -13.73 -0.42
C SER A 38 -3.39 -14.00 -1.18
N LYS A 39 -3.37 -15.07 -1.98
CA LYS A 39 -2.21 -15.43 -2.82
C LYS A 39 -2.13 -14.61 -4.11
N SER A 40 -3.23 -14.01 -4.55
CA SER A 40 -3.29 -13.19 -5.78
C SER A 40 -2.83 -11.75 -5.56
N ARG A 41 -2.87 -11.26 -4.31
CA ARG A 41 -2.51 -9.88 -4.00
C ARG A 41 -1.01 -9.66 -4.02
N THR A 42 -0.63 -8.56 -4.65
CA THR A 42 0.74 -8.08 -4.72
C THR A 42 0.86 -6.68 -4.14
N ILE A 43 2.07 -6.31 -3.76
CA ILE A 43 2.43 -5.03 -3.19
C ILE A 43 3.55 -4.45 -4.04
N GLY A 44 3.43 -3.16 -4.34
CA GLY A 44 4.54 -2.39 -4.88
C GLY A 44 5.23 -1.60 -3.77
N ILE A 45 6.55 -1.67 -3.70
CA ILE A 45 7.35 -0.88 -2.76
C ILE A 45 8.29 0.02 -3.55
N SER A 46 8.28 1.32 -3.25
CA SER A 46 9.20 2.27 -3.85
C SER A 46 10.63 2.04 -3.36
N LYS A 47 11.62 2.51 -4.11
CA LYS A 47 13.03 2.30 -3.80
C LYS A 47 13.39 2.80 -2.40
N SER A 48 13.02 4.03 -2.06
CA SER A 48 13.35 4.63 -0.76
C SER A 48 12.68 3.88 0.40
N ASN A 49 11.44 3.40 0.21
CA ASN A 49 10.74 2.60 1.21
C ASN A 49 11.34 1.19 1.33
N LEU A 50 11.82 0.59 0.25
CA LEU A 50 12.50 -0.71 0.29
C LEU A 50 13.83 -0.61 1.05
N GLU A 51 14.62 0.43 0.80
CA GLU A 51 15.87 0.70 1.52
C GLU A 51 15.62 0.84 3.03
N PHE A 52 14.61 1.62 3.41
CA PHE A 52 14.19 1.74 4.81
C PHE A 52 13.74 0.40 5.39
N PHE A 53 12.92 -0.35 4.65
CA PHE A 53 12.37 -1.64 5.08
C PHE A 53 13.50 -2.66 5.33
N ASN A 54 14.45 -2.77 4.40
CA ASN A 54 15.59 -3.68 4.52
C ASN A 54 16.48 -3.34 5.71
N LYS A 55 16.67 -2.04 5.98
CA LYS A 55 17.54 -1.57 7.08
C LYS A 55 16.86 -1.68 8.45
N HIS A 56 15.58 -1.34 8.56
CA HIS A 56 14.92 -1.14 9.85
C HIS A 56 13.88 -2.21 10.21
N VAL A 57 13.38 -2.96 9.23
CA VAL A 57 12.37 -4.01 9.45
C VAL A 57 12.96 -5.39 9.22
N ILE A 58 13.16 -5.79 7.99
CA ILE A 58 13.76 -7.06 7.59
C ILE A 58 14.17 -6.99 6.11
N ASN A 59 15.29 -7.63 5.75
CA ASN A 59 15.70 -7.72 4.35
C ASN A 59 14.75 -8.64 3.58
N ILE A 60 14.17 -8.10 2.50
CA ILE A 60 13.19 -8.76 1.62
C ILE A 60 13.64 -8.85 0.15
N ASP A 61 14.89 -8.57 -0.15
CA ASP A 61 15.41 -8.58 -1.54
C ASP A 61 15.14 -9.91 -2.25
N LYS A 62 15.20 -11.04 -1.51
CA LYS A 62 14.97 -12.39 -2.07
C LYS A 62 13.54 -12.66 -2.53
N ILE A 63 12.57 -11.90 -2.04
CA ILE A 63 11.15 -12.06 -2.39
C ILE A 63 10.61 -10.90 -3.22
N THR A 64 11.46 -9.94 -3.59
CA THR A 64 11.09 -8.78 -4.41
C THR A 64 11.54 -8.95 -5.85
N TRP A 65 10.70 -8.50 -6.78
CA TRP A 65 11.05 -8.38 -8.19
C TRP A 65 11.28 -6.90 -8.52
N LYS A 66 12.49 -6.58 -8.99
CA LYS A 66 12.94 -5.20 -9.24
C LYS A 66 12.45 -4.71 -10.59
N LEU A 67 11.94 -3.49 -10.63
CA LEU A 67 11.49 -2.81 -11.85
C LEU A 67 12.41 -1.64 -12.17
N ARG A 68 12.78 -1.50 -13.46
CA ARG A 68 13.55 -0.37 -13.98
C ARG A 68 12.63 0.75 -14.45
N GLN A 69 11.48 0.39 -15.01
CA GLN A 69 10.58 1.35 -15.66
C GLN A 69 9.13 1.08 -15.28
N ILE A 70 8.32 2.15 -15.33
CA ILE A 70 6.87 2.09 -15.26
C ILE A 70 6.32 2.86 -16.46
N HIS A 71 5.63 2.15 -17.35
CA HIS A 71 4.96 2.74 -18.50
C HIS A 71 3.49 2.97 -18.20
N ILE A 72 3.01 4.18 -18.42
CA ILE A 72 1.60 4.53 -18.29
C ILE A 72 1.01 4.82 -19.66
N PHE A 73 -0.14 4.22 -19.95
CA PHE A 73 -0.91 4.37 -21.17
C PHE A 73 -2.32 4.86 -20.86
N SER A 74 -2.99 5.44 -21.85
CA SER A 74 -4.40 5.77 -21.81
C SER A 74 -5.07 5.31 -23.11
N ASP A 75 -6.28 4.74 -23.02
CA ASP A 75 -7.08 4.38 -24.19
C ASP A 75 -7.33 5.59 -25.10
N SER A 76 -7.45 6.78 -24.52
CA SER A 76 -7.66 8.03 -25.25
C SER A 76 -6.49 8.40 -26.18
N LEU A 77 -5.29 7.88 -25.97
CA LEU A 77 -4.08 8.13 -26.76
C LEU A 77 -3.74 7.00 -27.75
N LYS A 78 -4.67 6.11 -28.09
CA LYS A 78 -4.50 5.08 -29.13
C LYS A 78 -3.18 4.30 -29.03
N LYS A 79 -2.80 3.84 -27.79
CA LYS A 79 -1.57 3.10 -27.47
C LYS A 79 -0.28 3.93 -27.38
N GLU A 80 -0.33 5.25 -27.51
CA GLU A 80 0.83 6.08 -27.17
C GLU A 80 1.05 6.09 -25.65
N LYS A 81 2.33 6.19 -25.24
CA LYS A 81 2.68 6.33 -23.83
C LYS A 81 2.25 7.70 -23.31
N LEU A 82 1.54 7.70 -22.22
CA LEU A 82 1.17 8.90 -21.48
C LEU A 82 2.36 9.43 -20.67
N LEU A 83 2.98 8.53 -19.89
CA LEU A 83 4.16 8.83 -19.07
C LEU A 83 5.12 7.64 -19.08
N ASN A 84 6.39 7.92 -18.96
CA ASN A 84 7.44 6.94 -18.73
C ASN A 84 8.24 7.35 -17.50
N PHE A 85 8.16 6.53 -16.43
CA PHE A 85 9.05 6.68 -15.29
C PHE A 85 10.22 5.74 -15.46
N GLU A 86 11.40 6.34 -15.55
CA GLU A 86 12.65 5.62 -15.77
C GLU A 86 13.72 6.09 -14.78
N ASN A 87 14.50 5.15 -14.30
CA ASN A 87 15.72 5.45 -13.61
C ASN A 87 16.86 4.70 -14.31
N SER A 88 17.60 5.40 -15.16
CA SER A 88 18.61 4.82 -16.05
C SER A 88 19.72 4.04 -15.37
N LYS A 89 19.95 4.28 -14.08
CA LYS A 89 21.05 3.65 -13.32
C LYS A 89 20.59 2.73 -12.20
N ASN A 90 19.32 2.72 -11.84
CA ASN A 90 18.86 2.04 -10.63
C ASN A 90 17.40 1.57 -10.72
N GLN A 91 17.08 0.60 -9.87
CA GLN A 91 15.74 0.18 -9.53
C GLN A 91 14.86 1.40 -9.18
N LEU A 92 13.66 1.45 -9.74
CA LEU A 92 12.66 2.47 -9.43
C LEU A 92 11.66 1.98 -8.36
N PHE A 93 11.24 0.72 -8.50
CA PHE A 93 10.18 0.12 -7.71
C PHE A 93 10.43 -1.39 -7.56
N SER A 94 9.78 -2.03 -6.63
CA SER A 94 9.80 -3.50 -6.49
C SER A 94 8.40 -4.04 -6.26
N ILE A 95 8.12 -5.18 -6.84
CA ILE A 95 6.86 -5.90 -6.64
C ILE A 95 7.14 -7.18 -5.85
N LEU A 96 6.25 -7.50 -4.93
CA LEU A 96 6.27 -8.75 -4.17
C LEU A 96 4.86 -9.24 -3.85
N LYS A 97 4.74 -10.51 -3.52
CA LYS A 97 3.47 -11.09 -3.12
C LYS A 97 3.19 -10.82 -1.64
N ASN A 98 1.98 -10.36 -1.36
CA ASN A 98 1.53 -10.03 -0.01
C ASN A 98 1.74 -11.22 0.96
N TYR A 99 1.37 -12.44 0.57
CA TYR A 99 1.47 -13.61 1.44
C TYR A 99 2.93 -14.01 1.73
N GLU A 100 3.86 -13.76 0.80
CA GLU A 100 5.29 -14.06 1.02
C GLU A 100 5.87 -13.12 2.08
N LEU A 101 5.59 -11.82 1.97
CA LEU A 101 5.99 -10.84 2.98
C LEU A 101 5.39 -11.15 4.35
N TYR A 102 4.10 -11.49 4.38
CA TYR A 102 3.42 -11.90 5.60
C TYR A 102 4.12 -13.07 6.29
N ASN A 103 4.46 -14.11 5.54
CA ASN A 103 5.13 -15.30 6.06
C ASN A 103 6.54 -15.00 6.60
N VAL A 104 7.32 -14.18 5.87
CA VAL A 104 8.66 -13.75 6.29
C VAL A 104 8.60 -12.98 7.61
N LEU A 105 7.70 -12.00 7.73
CA LEU A 105 7.51 -11.21 8.93
C LEU A 105 7.05 -12.09 10.12
N ASN A 106 6.03 -12.92 9.91
CA ASN A 106 5.48 -13.78 10.95
C ASN A 106 6.52 -14.80 11.47
N LYS A 107 7.28 -15.44 10.56
CA LYS A 107 8.36 -16.37 10.93
C LYS A 107 9.47 -15.67 11.73
N SER A 108 9.84 -14.46 11.34
CA SER A 108 10.88 -13.67 12.02
C SER A 108 10.42 -13.19 13.40
N LEU A 109 9.16 -12.73 13.51
CA LEU A 109 8.60 -12.24 14.77
C LEU A 109 8.46 -13.34 15.82
N LYS A 110 7.97 -14.54 15.44
CA LYS A 110 7.80 -15.67 16.36
C LYS A 110 9.10 -16.12 17.04
N LYS A 111 10.26 -15.79 16.46
CA LYS A 111 11.58 -16.12 17.04
C LYS A 111 12.14 -15.00 17.92
N ASN A 112 11.44 -13.85 18.05
CA ASN A 112 11.97 -12.67 18.72
C ASN A 112 11.50 -12.62 20.19
N LYS A 113 12.42 -12.47 21.14
CA LYS A 113 12.13 -12.43 22.59
C LYS A 113 11.29 -11.21 23.03
N TYR A 114 11.27 -10.15 22.23
CA TYR A 114 10.47 -8.93 22.49
C TYR A 114 9.07 -9.01 21.89
N PHE A 115 8.68 -10.16 21.31
CA PHE A 115 7.40 -10.34 20.62
C PHE A 115 6.53 -11.43 21.25
N ARG A 116 5.24 -11.14 21.45
CA ARG A 116 4.25 -12.13 21.88
C ARG A 116 2.92 -11.94 21.15
N ILE A 117 2.22 -13.07 20.96
CA ILE A 117 0.85 -13.08 20.45
C ILE A 117 -0.08 -13.44 21.61
N ILE A 118 -1.11 -12.63 21.82
CA ILE A 118 -2.05 -12.79 22.94
C ILE A 118 -3.48 -12.81 22.39
N ASN A 119 -4.29 -13.77 22.84
CA ASN A 119 -5.71 -13.81 22.50
C ASN A 119 -6.49 -12.83 23.41
N LEU A 120 -7.24 -11.91 22.79
CA LEU A 120 -8.01 -10.87 23.50
C LEU A 120 -9.07 -11.41 24.44
N LYS A 121 -9.68 -12.57 24.16
CA LYS A 121 -10.80 -13.14 24.93
C LYS A 121 -10.45 -13.55 26.36
N ARG A 122 -9.16 -13.62 26.72
CA ARG A 122 -8.67 -14.14 27.99
C ARG A 122 -8.24 -13.10 29.02
N ASN A 123 -8.39 -11.79 28.75
CA ASN A 123 -7.81 -10.76 29.58
C ASN A 123 -8.88 -9.78 30.13
N LYS A 124 -9.08 -9.70 31.46
CA LYS A 124 -10.08 -8.83 32.12
C LYS A 124 -9.71 -7.32 32.00
N LYS A 125 -8.40 -6.99 31.98
CA LYS A 125 -7.88 -5.60 31.86
C LYS A 125 -6.89 -5.49 30.70
N PRO A 126 -7.37 -5.47 29.47
CA PRO A 126 -6.54 -5.79 28.31
C PRO A 126 -5.46 -4.75 27.97
N PHE A 127 -5.52 -3.53 28.54
CA PHE A 127 -4.66 -2.43 28.08
C PHE A 127 -3.93 -1.65 29.17
N GLU A 128 -4.12 -1.96 30.47
CA GLU A 128 -3.55 -1.16 31.57
C GLU A 128 -2.02 -1.11 31.55
N ASN A 129 -1.35 -2.21 31.23
CA ASN A 129 0.10 -2.37 31.32
C ASN A 129 0.85 -1.98 30.00
N TYR A 130 0.24 -1.15 29.16
CA TYR A 130 0.86 -0.71 27.90
C TYR A 130 0.98 0.81 27.88
N ASP A 131 2.14 1.27 27.45
CA ASP A 131 2.40 2.70 27.28
C ASP A 131 1.62 3.25 26.09
N ILE A 132 1.50 2.46 25.01
CA ILE A 132 0.76 2.79 23.78
C ILE A 132 -0.02 1.54 23.32
N VAL A 133 -1.24 1.77 22.84
CA VAL A 133 -2.07 0.76 22.18
C VAL A 133 -2.31 1.17 20.73
N ILE A 134 -1.70 0.48 19.78
CA ILE A 134 -1.82 0.76 18.36
C ILE A 134 -2.90 -0.11 17.75
N VAL A 135 -3.82 0.50 17.00
CA VAL A 135 -4.96 -0.16 16.38
C VAL A 135 -4.78 -0.15 14.87
N THR A 136 -4.66 -1.34 14.27
CA THR A 136 -4.51 -1.50 12.81
C THR A 136 -5.71 -2.18 12.16
N ASP A 137 -6.60 -2.77 12.99
CA ASP A 137 -7.79 -3.49 12.53
C ASP A 137 -9.04 -2.60 12.65
N TYR A 138 -9.57 -2.19 11.49
CA TYR A 138 -10.78 -1.37 11.40
C TYR A 138 -12.05 -2.10 11.89
N SER A 139 -12.05 -3.43 11.93
CA SER A 139 -13.19 -4.23 12.38
C SER A 139 -13.25 -4.36 13.91
N SER A 140 -12.17 -4.02 14.61
CA SER A 140 -12.08 -4.18 16.05
C SER A 140 -13.09 -3.27 16.80
N PRO A 141 -13.63 -3.71 17.97
CA PRO A 141 -14.53 -2.89 18.78
C PRO A 141 -13.88 -1.55 19.19
N ILE A 142 -12.57 -1.54 19.43
CA ILE A 142 -11.80 -0.34 19.78
C ILE A 142 -11.77 0.66 18.60
N ALA A 143 -11.56 0.17 17.37
CA ALA A 143 -11.62 1.02 16.19
C ALA A 143 -13.01 1.66 16.01
N LYS A 144 -14.06 0.86 16.14
CA LYS A 144 -15.45 1.33 16.05
C LYS A 144 -15.80 2.35 17.13
N LYS A 145 -15.27 2.20 18.35
CA LYS A 145 -15.53 3.08 19.48
C LYS A 145 -14.82 4.42 19.35
N TYR A 146 -13.53 4.43 19.01
CA TYR A 146 -12.68 5.63 19.09
C TYR A 146 -12.34 6.25 17.72
N PHE A 147 -12.40 5.47 16.62
CA PHE A 147 -11.98 5.89 15.29
C PHE A 147 -13.12 5.83 14.26
N ASN A 148 -14.31 6.30 14.69
CA ASN A 148 -15.52 6.32 13.85
C ASN A 148 -15.66 7.59 13.00
N LYS A 149 -14.93 8.67 13.32
CA LYS A 149 -14.95 9.92 12.54
C LYS A 149 -14.01 9.80 11.33
N GLN A 150 -14.57 9.29 10.24
CA GLN A 150 -13.85 9.04 8.99
C GLN A 150 -14.40 9.91 7.86
N ILE A 151 -13.54 10.33 6.95
CA ILE A 151 -13.92 10.85 5.65
C ILE A 151 -13.89 9.67 4.69
N ILE A 152 -15.05 9.26 4.18
CA ILE A 152 -15.19 8.07 3.33
C ILE A 152 -15.52 8.53 1.92
N LYS A 153 -14.79 8.04 0.94
CA LYS A 153 -15.09 8.16 -0.48
C LYS A 153 -15.38 6.78 -1.07
N LYS A 154 -16.59 6.59 -1.57
CA LYS A 154 -16.98 5.38 -2.29
C LYS A 154 -16.74 5.60 -3.78
N TYR A 155 -16.05 4.68 -4.42
CA TYR A 155 -15.75 4.77 -5.86
C TYR A 155 -16.79 4.05 -6.73
N ASN A 156 -17.72 3.28 -6.11
CA ASN A 156 -18.62 2.38 -6.81
C ASN A 156 -17.86 1.50 -7.82
N SER A 157 -16.75 0.93 -7.37
CA SER A 157 -15.82 0.18 -8.19
C SER A 157 -15.25 -1.02 -7.44
N PHE A 158 -14.82 -2.02 -8.20
CA PHE A 158 -14.20 -3.23 -7.68
C PHE A 158 -12.79 -3.39 -8.25
N ALA A 159 -11.85 -3.86 -7.43
CA ALA A 159 -10.55 -4.31 -7.88
C ALA A 159 -10.56 -5.82 -8.07
N TYR A 160 -10.18 -6.27 -9.26
CA TYR A 160 -9.96 -7.66 -9.63
C TYR A 160 -8.46 -7.94 -9.65
N THR A 161 -8.05 -9.02 -8.99
CA THR A 161 -6.63 -9.38 -8.89
C THR A 161 -6.41 -10.82 -9.29
N THR A 162 -5.39 -11.06 -10.11
CA THR A 162 -4.95 -12.40 -10.50
C THR A 162 -3.47 -12.39 -10.83
N ILE A 163 -2.90 -13.57 -11.07
CA ILE A 163 -1.55 -13.74 -11.59
C ILE A 163 -1.65 -14.49 -12.91
N ILE A 164 -1.08 -13.93 -13.97
CA ILE A 164 -0.92 -14.60 -15.26
C ILE A 164 0.45 -15.30 -15.30
N GLU A 165 0.47 -16.49 -15.89
CA GLU A 165 1.67 -17.21 -16.29
C GLU A 165 1.84 -17.09 -17.80
N HIS A 166 3.02 -16.72 -18.26
CA HIS A 166 3.29 -16.44 -19.67
C HIS A 166 4.62 -17.06 -20.13
N LYS A 167 4.94 -16.99 -21.43
CA LYS A 167 6.26 -17.37 -21.93
C LYS A 167 7.33 -16.52 -21.26
N ASN A 168 8.52 -17.12 -21.08
CA ASN A 168 9.66 -16.42 -20.46
C ASN A 168 10.11 -15.24 -21.33
N ILE A 169 10.20 -14.06 -20.72
CA ILE A 169 10.63 -12.80 -21.36
C ILE A 169 11.37 -11.94 -20.33
N PRO A 170 12.26 -11.01 -20.72
CA PRO A 170 12.72 -9.95 -19.84
C PRO A 170 11.51 -9.15 -19.33
N ASN A 171 11.33 -9.11 -18.01
CA ASN A 171 10.09 -8.63 -17.40
C ASN A 171 10.36 -7.68 -16.22
N ASP A 172 10.98 -6.55 -16.48
CA ASP A 172 11.36 -5.53 -15.50
C ASP A 172 10.66 -4.18 -15.70
N ILE A 173 9.63 -4.16 -16.55
CA ILE A 173 8.82 -2.98 -16.85
C ILE A 173 7.38 -3.24 -16.42
N ALA A 174 6.90 -2.48 -15.45
CA ALA A 174 5.47 -2.45 -15.11
C ALA A 174 4.70 -1.60 -16.12
N THR A 175 3.47 -1.99 -16.39
CA THR A 175 2.59 -1.27 -17.31
C THR A 175 1.27 -0.97 -16.60
N GLN A 176 0.84 0.29 -16.67
CA GLN A 176 -0.49 0.71 -16.23
C GLN A 176 -1.24 1.34 -17.39
N ILE A 177 -2.47 0.92 -17.62
CA ILE A 177 -3.33 1.39 -18.71
C ILE A 177 -4.59 1.98 -18.09
N PHE A 178 -4.87 3.24 -18.35
CA PHE A 178 -6.16 3.85 -18.04
C PHE A 178 -7.16 3.49 -19.13
N THR A 179 -7.92 2.42 -18.90
CA THR A 179 -8.90 1.88 -19.85
C THR A 179 -10.24 2.58 -19.70
N LYS A 180 -11.16 2.36 -20.66
CA LYS A 180 -12.55 2.84 -20.57
C LYS A 180 -13.32 2.34 -19.33
N TYR A 181 -12.89 1.24 -18.70
CA TYR A 181 -13.51 0.71 -17.49
C TYR A 181 -12.81 1.16 -16.20
N GLY A 182 -11.54 1.57 -16.29
CA GLY A 182 -10.71 1.99 -15.17
C GLY A 182 -9.25 1.57 -15.31
N PRO A 183 -8.41 1.79 -14.32
CA PRO A 183 -6.99 1.48 -14.39
C PRO A 183 -6.72 -0.02 -14.31
N LEU A 184 -5.97 -0.53 -15.30
CA LEU A 184 -5.45 -1.90 -15.38
C LEU A 184 -3.93 -1.86 -15.25
N ALA A 185 -3.37 -2.62 -14.30
CA ALA A 185 -1.94 -2.72 -14.09
C ALA A 185 -1.42 -4.14 -14.36
N PHE A 186 -0.31 -4.23 -15.09
CA PHE A 186 0.51 -5.42 -15.28
C PHE A 186 1.80 -5.24 -14.47
N LEU A 187 1.95 -6.01 -13.41
CA LEU A 187 3.03 -5.86 -12.42
C LEU A 187 3.92 -7.11 -12.45
N PRO A 188 5.12 -7.06 -13.03
CA PRO A 188 6.03 -8.19 -13.10
C PRO A 188 6.37 -8.79 -11.73
N LEU A 189 6.37 -10.13 -11.67
CA LEU A 189 6.77 -10.91 -10.49
C LEU A 189 7.97 -11.80 -10.77
N SER A 190 8.18 -12.13 -12.03
CA SER A 190 9.31 -12.90 -12.56
C SER A 190 9.33 -12.80 -14.09
N ASN A 191 10.29 -13.43 -14.73
CA ASN A 191 10.35 -13.50 -16.20
C ASN A 191 9.17 -14.25 -16.84
N ASN A 192 8.38 -15.01 -16.07
CA ASN A 192 7.26 -15.80 -16.57
C ASN A 192 5.95 -15.60 -15.76
N LYS A 193 5.92 -14.69 -14.79
CA LYS A 193 4.71 -14.38 -13.99
C LYS A 193 4.53 -12.89 -13.86
N THR A 194 3.28 -12.45 -14.01
CA THR A 194 2.88 -11.04 -13.88
C THR A 194 1.56 -10.97 -13.10
N SER A 195 1.52 -10.12 -12.09
CA SER A 195 0.29 -9.81 -11.36
C SER A 195 -0.55 -8.83 -12.14
N ILE A 196 -1.84 -9.05 -12.17
CA ILE A 196 -2.84 -8.16 -12.74
C ILE A 196 -3.64 -7.53 -11.61
N VAL A 197 -3.80 -6.22 -11.67
CA VAL A 197 -4.71 -5.46 -10.81
C VAL A 197 -5.59 -4.61 -11.71
N TYR A 198 -6.88 -4.92 -11.78
CA TYR A 198 -7.82 -4.20 -12.60
C TYR A 198 -8.90 -3.56 -11.73
N SER A 199 -8.89 -2.24 -11.63
CA SER A 199 -9.94 -1.48 -10.94
C SER A 199 -11.02 -1.08 -11.95
N ILE A 200 -12.23 -1.60 -11.80
CA ILE A 200 -13.34 -1.38 -12.73
C ILE A 200 -14.39 -0.51 -12.06
N ASN A 201 -14.70 0.62 -12.68
CA ASN A 201 -15.75 1.53 -12.27
C ASN A 201 -17.11 1.02 -12.81
N ASN A 202 -17.74 0.17 -12.06
CA ASN A 202 -19.08 -0.31 -12.33
C ASN A 202 -19.74 -0.75 -11.02
N SER A 203 -21.04 -0.46 -10.87
CA SER A 203 -21.84 -0.94 -9.74
C SER A 203 -22.09 -2.45 -9.80
N ASN A 204 -22.06 -3.06 -10.98
CA ASN A 204 -22.25 -4.48 -11.18
C ASN A 204 -20.91 -5.22 -11.27
N LEU A 205 -20.85 -6.42 -10.69
CA LEU A 205 -19.69 -7.29 -10.79
C LEU A 205 -19.57 -7.85 -12.22
N PHE A 206 -18.33 -7.85 -12.72
CA PHE A 206 -17.98 -8.55 -13.95
C PHE A 206 -17.77 -10.03 -13.67
N SER A 207 -18.16 -10.90 -14.60
CA SER A 207 -17.87 -12.33 -14.51
C SER A 207 -16.34 -12.59 -14.69
N ASN A 208 -15.89 -13.78 -14.29
CA ASN A 208 -14.50 -14.15 -14.48
C ASN A 208 -14.11 -14.17 -15.96
N GLU A 209 -15.01 -14.62 -16.83
CA GLU A 209 -14.82 -14.67 -18.29
C GLU A 209 -14.64 -13.25 -18.85
N GLN A 210 -15.52 -12.33 -18.48
CA GLN A 210 -15.42 -10.92 -18.89
C GLN A 210 -14.08 -10.29 -18.47
N ILE A 211 -13.61 -10.58 -17.26
CA ILE A 211 -12.31 -10.09 -16.80
C ILE A 211 -11.16 -10.71 -17.59
N GLN A 212 -11.23 -12.02 -17.90
CA GLN A 212 -10.21 -12.69 -18.73
C GLN A 212 -10.15 -12.07 -20.13
N ASP A 213 -11.30 -11.85 -20.78
CA ASP A 213 -11.38 -11.21 -22.09
C ASP A 213 -10.78 -9.82 -22.08
N LEU A 214 -11.07 -9.02 -21.05
CA LEU A 214 -10.50 -7.68 -20.91
C LEU A 214 -8.98 -7.75 -20.70
N ILE A 215 -8.48 -8.69 -19.91
CA ILE A 215 -7.03 -8.90 -19.75
C ILE A 215 -6.39 -9.25 -21.08
N HIS A 216 -6.99 -10.13 -21.88
CA HIS A 216 -6.49 -10.49 -23.22
C HIS A 216 -6.51 -9.31 -24.18
N ASN A 217 -7.60 -8.52 -24.22
CA ASN A 217 -7.76 -7.38 -25.11
C ASN A 217 -6.77 -6.25 -24.85
N TYR A 218 -6.41 -6.01 -23.58
CA TYR A 218 -5.43 -4.99 -23.20
C TYR A 218 -3.99 -5.50 -23.10
N ASN A 219 -3.80 -6.80 -23.25
CA ASN A 219 -2.49 -7.42 -23.20
C ASN A 219 -1.79 -7.33 -24.57
N PHE A 220 -0.77 -6.48 -24.67
CA PHE A 220 0.05 -6.36 -25.89
C PHE A 220 1.46 -6.93 -25.74
N LYS A 221 1.81 -7.48 -24.57
CA LYS A 221 3.19 -7.88 -24.25
C LYS A 221 3.33 -9.39 -24.03
N TYR A 222 2.38 -10.02 -23.35
CA TYR A 222 2.55 -11.36 -22.79
C TYR A 222 1.88 -12.44 -23.66
N LYS A 223 2.62 -13.52 -23.98
CA LYS A 223 2.01 -14.75 -24.50
C LYS A 223 1.50 -15.56 -23.32
N ILE A 224 0.25 -15.29 -22.90
CA ILE A 224 -0.39 -15.88 -21.72
C ILE A 224 -0.57 -17.38 -21.93
N LYS A 225 -0.14 -18.19 -20.94
CA LYS A 225 -0.35 -19.63 -20.84
C LYS A 225 -1.49 -20.00 -19.91
N LYS A 226 -1.64 -19.21 -18.81
CA LYS A 226 -2.63 -19.47 -17.77
C LYS A 226 -2.97 -18.18 -17.05
N ILE A 227 -4.25 -18.01 -16.75
CA ILE A 227 -4.75 -17.00 -15.80
C ILE A 227 -5.18 -17.75 -14.54
N ASN A 228 -4.61 -17.40 -13.39
CA ASN A 228 -4.94 -18.05 -12.14
C ASN A 228 -6.31 -17.56 -11.63
N LYS A 229 -6.76 -18.07 -10.47
CA LYS A 229 -8.02 -17.64 -9.86
C LYS A 229 -8.08 -16.11 -9.75
N ILE A 230 -9.18 -15.53 -10.23
CA ILE A 230 -9.47 -14.11 -10.09
C ILE A 230 -10.16 -13.91 -8.72
N GLU A 231 -9.63 -12.98 -7.94
CA GLU A 231 -10.22 -12.54 -6.68
C GLU A 231 -10.62 -11.08 -6.84
N PHE A 232 -11.70 -10.66 -6.17
CA PHE A 232 -12.16 -9.28 -6.23
C PHE A 232 -12.49 -8.72 -4.85
N PHE A 233 -12.49 -7.39 -4.73
CA PHE A 233 -12.89 -6.66 -3.54
C PHE A 233 -13.36 -5.25 -3.87
N GLU A 234 -14.33 -4.76 -3.10
CA GLU A 234 -14.86 -3.42 -3.24
C GLU A 234 -13.80 -2.36 -2.91
N LEU A 235 -13.73 -1.30 -3.73
CA LEU A 235 -12.83 -0.18 -3.53
C LEU A 235 -13.51 0.94 -2.73
N LYS A 236 -12.91 1.25 -1.60
CA LYS A 236 -13.28 2.37 -0.74
C LYS A 236 -12.02 3.08 -0.31
N SER A 237 -11.98 4.39 -0.36
CA SER A 237 -10.96 5.14 0.37
C SER A 237 -11.57 5.74 1.62
N PHE A 238 -10.75 5.85 2.62
CA PHE A 238 -11.06 6.61 3.81
C PHE A 238 -9.79 7.10 4.49
N TYR A 239 -9.94 8.14 5.26
CA TYR A 239 -8.92 8.63 6.18
C TYR A 239 -9.58 9.17 7.45
N LEU A 240 -8.88 9.02 8.58
CA LEU A 240 -9.37 9.44 9.87
C LEU A 240 -9.24 10.97 10.04
N ARG A 241 -10.19 11.56 10.75
CA ARG A 241 -10.11 12.97 11.19
C ARG A 241 -9.20 13.13 12.41
N SER A 242 -9.11 12.12 13.27
CA SER A 242 -8.22 12.10 14.42
C SER A 242 -7.51 10.75 14.47
N TYR A 243 -6.21 10.76 14.71
CA TYR A 243 -5.35 9.59 14.67
C TYR A 243 -5.20 8.92 16.02
N TYR A 244 -5.54 9.62 17.11
CA TYR A 244 -5.44 9.04 18.45
C TYR A 244 -6.62 9.42 19.35
N ASN A 245 -6.77 8.62 20.40
CA ASN A 245 -7.65 8.89 21.54
C ASN A 245 -6.94 8.37 22.80
N ASN A 246 -6.47 9.28 23.66
CA ASN A 246 -5.61 8.96 24.79
C ASN A 246 -4.44 8.05 24.36
N LYS A 247 -4.28 6.87 24.97
CA LYS A 247 -3.21 5.91 24.61
C LYS A 247 -3.47 5.07 23.35
N PHE A 248 -4.65 5.20 22.72
CA PHE A 248 -4.97 4.47 21.50
C PHE A 248 -4.53 5.29 20.29
N LEU A 249 -3.72 4.68 19.41
CA LEU A 249 -3.25 5.26 18.15
C LEU A 249 -3.74 4.41 16.99
N ALA A 250 -4.43 5.02 16.02
CA ALA A 250 -4.75 4.37 14.75
C ALA A 250 -3.50 4.26 13.87
N PHE A 251 -3.37 3.16 13.11
CA PHE A 251 -2.21 2.94 12.25
C PHE A 251 -2.54 2.08 11.03
N GLY A 252 -1.76 2.25 9.94
CA GLY A 252 -1.90 1.46 8.72
C GLY A 252 -3.27 1.62 8.06
N ASP A 253 -3.90 0.49 7.67
CA ASP A 253 -5.17 0.49 6.93
C ASP A 253 -6.35 1.08 7.72
N LEU A 254 -6.26 1.18 9.05
CA LEU A 254 -7.23 1.91 9.87
C LEU A 254 -7.02 3.43 9.75
N LEU A 255 -5.78 3.88 9.60
CA LEU A 255 -5.45 5.30 9.55
C LEU A 255 -5.85 5.92 8.22
N HIS A 256 -5.45 5.26 7.13
CA HIS A 256 -5.73 5.67 5.76
C HIS A 256 -5.82 4.45 4.83
N ARG A 257 -6.82 4.48 3.98
CA ARG A 257 -7.00 3.53 2.89
C ARG A 257 -7.25 4.32 1.63
N ILE A 258 -6.39 4.19 0.65
CA ILE A 258 -6.44 4.92 -0.61
C ILE A 258 -6.76 3.99 -1.79
N HIS A 259 -7.14 4.58 -2.92
CA HIS A 259 -7.31 3.84 -4.17
C HIS A 259 -6.01 3.10 -4.52
N PRO A 260 -6.06 1.84 -5.00
CA PRO A 260 -4.87 1.03 -5.29
C PRO A 260 -4.07 1.48 -6.52
N LEU A 261 -4.18 2.74 -6.92
CA LEU A 261 -3.34 3.33 -7.95
C LEU A 261 -1.87 3.20 -7.55
N ALA A 262 -1.10 2.55 -8.41
CA ALA A 262 0.34 2.35 -8.25
C ALA A 262 0.81 1.69 -6.93
N GLY A 263 -0.08 0.97 -6.21
CA GLY A 263 0.27 0.24 -4.98
C GLY A 263 0.74 1.12 -3.82
N GLN A 264 0.30 2.38 -3.73
CA GLN A 264 0.83 3.35 -2.78
C GLN A 264 0.36 3.18 -1.32
N GLY A 265 -0.70 2.42 -1.04
CA GLY A 265 -1.23 2.29 0.32
C GLY A 265 -0.21 1.76 1.33
N PHE A 266 0.50 0.69 1.00
CA PHE A 266 1.53 0.13 1.89
C PHE A 266 2.77 1.04 1.99
N ASN A 267 3.10 1.79 0.95
CA ASN A 267 4.17 2.79 0.98
C ASN A 267 3.88 3.91 1.98
N MET A 268 2.62 4.36 2.10
CA MET A 268 2.21 5.30 3.15
C MET A 268 2.44 4.71 4.55
N THR A 269 2.02 3.46 4.78
CA THR A 269 2.26 2.77 6.06
C THR A 269 3.75 2.69 6.41
N ILE A 270 4.62 2.41 5.43
CA ILE A 270 6.08 2.38 5.67
C ILE A 270 6.61 3.78 6.06
N ARG A 271 6.12 4.83 5.41
CA ARG A 271 6.48 6.22 5.76
C ARG A 271 6.02 6.58 7.18
N ASP A 272 4.80 6.19 7.55
CA ASP A 272 4.29 6.39 8.91
C ASP A 272 5.15 5.65 9.95
N ILE A 273 5.56 4.40 9.66
CA ILE A 273 6.49 3.65 10.53
C ILE A 273 7.82 4.40 10.67
N LYS A 274 8.37 4.92 9.58
CA LYS A 274 9.62 5.70 9.61
C LYS A 274 9.50 6.93 10.52
N ILE A 275 8.40 7.68 10.40
CA ILE A 275 8.14 8.86 11.25
C ILE A 275 7.98 8.44 12.71
N PHE A 276 7.20 7.38 12.97
CA PHE A 276 6.98 6.88 14.33
C PHE A 276 8.27 6.40 15.01
N LEU A 277 9.13 5.65 14.30
CA LEU A 277 10.44 5.24 14.82
C LEU A 277 11.36 6.43 15.09
N ASN A 278 11.34 7.45 14.24
CA ASN A 278 12.14 8.67 14.46
C ASN A 278 11.67 9.43 15.69
N LEU A 279 10.35 9.52 15.93
CA LEU A 279 9.81 10.14 17.16
C LEU A 279 10.26 9.38 18.40
N ILE A 280 10.16 8.06 18.41
CA ILE A 280 10.62 7.21 19.51
C ILE A 280 12.11 7.47 19.78
N LYS A 281 12.94 7.44 18.73
CA LYS A 281 14.39 7.65 18.83
C LYS A 281 14.73 9.04 19.35
N ASN A 282 14.08 10.08 18.85
CA ASN A 282 14.33 11.45 19.28
C ASN A 282 14.00 11.64 20.76
N ARG A 283 12.84 11.14 21.21
CA ARG A 283 12.47 11.20 22.64
C ARG A 283 13.46 10.45 23.52
N ALA A 284 13.82 9.22 23.12
CA ALA A 284 14.81 8.44 23.85
C ALA A 284 16.17 9.15 23.96
N ASN A 285 16.63 9.77 22.88
CA ASN A 285 17.89 10.54 22.87
C ASN A 285 17.85 11.79 23.76
N LEU A 286 16.68 12.40 23.93
CA LEU A 286 16.46 13.57 24.79
C LEU A 286 16.11 13.19 26.24
N GLY A 287 16.08 11.89 26.58
CA GLY A 287 15.67 11.43 27.91
C GLY A 287 14.19 11.65 28.23
N LEU A 288 13.35 11.93 27.21
CA LEU A 288 11.92 12.16 27.37
C LEU A 288 11.15 10.84 27.46
N PRO A 289 10.01 10.81 28.20
CA PRO A 289 9.17 9.62 28.27
C PRO A 289 8.70 9.20 26.87
N VAL A 290 8.77 7.88 26.58
CA VAL A 290 8.19 7.29 25.37
C VAL A 290 6.87 6.62 25.75
N ASP A 291 5.86 7.44 25.88
CA ASP A 291 4.49 7.07 26.29
C ASP A 291 3.45 7.55 25.27
N SER A 292 2.18 7.58 25.65
CA SER A 292 1.07 7.97 24.78
C SER A 292 1.09 9.43 24.30
N SER A 293 1.91 10.30 24.90
CA SER A 293 2.06 11.68 24.43
C SER A 293 2.70 11.78 23.04
N ILE A 294 3.43 10.74 22.60
CA ILE A 294 3.95 10.62 21.23
C ILE A 294 2.85 10.58 20.16
N ASN A 295 1.62 10.20 20.54
CA ASN A 295 0.51 10.06 19.61
C ASN A 295 0.11 11.40 18.97
N SER A 296 0.11 12.48 19.76
CA SER A 296 -0.15 13.83 19.26
C SER A 296 0.94 14.33 18.32
N GLU A 297 2.20 14.07 18.64
CA GLU A 297 3.31 14.44 17.76
C GLU A 297 3.25 13.66 16.43
N PHE A 298 2.88 12.37 16.50
CA PHE A 298 2.69 11.55 15.31
C PHE A 298 1.56 12.10 14.43
N GLU A 299 0.39 12.41 15.00
CA GLU A 299 -0.71 13.03 14.26
C GLU A 299 -0.28 14.33 13.60
N ASN A 300 0.37 15.23 14.36
CA ASN A 300 0.80 16.54 13.87
C ASN A 300 1.79 16.43 12.69
N LYS A 301 2.70 15.44 12.74
CA LYS A 301 3.69 15.23 11.68
C LYS A 301 3.15 14.50 10.45
N THR A 302 2.12 13.70 10.58
CA THR A 302 1.69 12.80 9.49
C THR A 302 0.37 13.18 8.84
N LYS A 303 -0.55 13.80 9.58
CA LYS A 303 -1.94 14.01 9.15
C LYS A 303 -2.06 14.83 7.87
N HIS A 304 -1.38 15.96 7.81
CA HIS A 304 -1.42 16.84 6.64
C HIS A 304 -0.74 16.19 5.42
N ILE A 305 0.38 15.49 5.61
CA ILE A 305 1.09 14.79 4.54
C ILE A 305 0.21 13.67 3.97
N ASN A 306 -0.38 12.85 4.84
CA ASN A 306 -1.26 11.75 4.45
C ASN A 306 -2.53 12.27 3.74
N PHE A 307 -3.10 13.37 4.21
CA PHE A 307 -4.25 14.02 3.59
C PHE A 307 -3.94 14.52 2.17
N ILE A 308 -2.85 15.26 1.99
CA ILE A 308 -2.45 15.77 0.67
C ILE A 308 -2.15 14.62 -0.28
N PHE A 309 -1.44 13.60 0.19
CA PHE A 309 -1.10 12.43 -0.64
C PHE A 309 -2.33 11.64 -1.06
N ALA A 310 -3.27 11.38 -0.14
CA ALA A 310 -4.51 10.67 -0.44
C ALA A 310 -5.37 11.43 -1.45
N ASN A 311 -5.52 12.75 -1.28
CA ASN A 311 -6.25 13.59 -2.24
C ASN A 311 -5.55 13.69 -3.59
N GLY A 312 -4.22 13.68 -3.64
CA GLY A 312 -3.46 13.63 -4.90
C GLY A 312 -3.74 12.35 -5.70
N VAL A 313 -3.79 11.20 -5.04
CA VAL A 313 -4.17 9.92 -5.68
C VAL A 313 -5.61 9.96 -6.17
N ASP A 314 -6.52 10.50 -5.37
CA ASP A 314 -7.93 10.67 -5.73
C ASP A 314 -8.10 11.62 -6.91
N LEU A 315 -7.35 12.70 -6.97
CA LEU A 315 -7.38 13.67 -8.06
C LEU A 315 -6.95 13.00 -9.39
N ILE A 316 -5.92 12.17 -9.38
CA ILE A 316 -5.50 11.41 -10.56
C ILE A 316 -6.65 10.48 -11.03
N HIS A 317 -7.29 9.78 -10.10
CA HIS A 317 -8.43 8.91 -10.44
C HIS A 317 -9.59 9.70 -11.05
N GLU A 318 -9.99 10.83 -10.44
CA GLU A 318 -11.08 11.67 -10.97
C GLU A 318 -10.75 12.29 -12.31
N PHE A 319 -9.51 12.71 -12.51
CA PHE A 319 -9.01 13.23 -13.76
C PHE A 319 -9.29 12.27 -14.94
N PHE A 320 -8.92 11.00 -14.81
CA PHE A 320 -9.19 10.00 -15.85
C PHE A 320 -10.68 9.63 -15.94
N ASN A 321 -11.46 9.77 -14.85
CA ASN A 321 -12.91 9.60 -14.89
C ASN A 321 -13.59 10.69 -15.72
N LEU A 322 -13.18 11.95 -15.55
CA LEU A 322 -13.70 13.09 -16.33
C LEU A 322 -13.37 12.95 -17.82
N GLU A 323 -12.14 12.59 -18.14
CA GLU A 323 -11.72 12.39 -19.53
C GLU A 323 -12.56 11.31 -20.22
N ARG A 324 -12.82 10.19 -19.53
CA ARG A 324 -13.68 9.12 -20.06
C ARG A 324 -15.11 9.57 -20.29
N LYS A 325 -15.70 10.31 -19.34
CA LYS A 325 -17.08 10.82 -19.47
C LYS A 325 -17.23 11.76 -20.66
N ASN A 326 -16.25 12.63 -20.85
CA ASN A 326 -16.29 13.67 -21.91
C ASN A 326 -15.78 13.16 -23.27
N LYS A 327 -15.32 11.90 -23.37
CA LYS A 327 -14.73 11.31 -24.58
C LYS A 327 -13.67 12.21 -25.23
N ASN A 328 -12.92 12.97 -24.42
CA ASN A 328 -11.93 13.94 -24.83
C ASN A 328 -10.55 13.46 -24.36
N ASN A 329 -9.49 13.77 -25.13
CA ASN A 329 -8.13 13.38 -24.78
C ASN A 329 -7.23 14.58 -24.44
N THR A 330 -7.81 15.75 -24.25
CA THR A 330 -7.06 17.00 -23.98
C THR A 330 -6.22 16.87 -22.71
N LEU A 331 -6.80 16.29 -21.67
CA LEU A 331 -6.13 16.13 -20.39
C LEU A 331 -4.97 15.13 -20.48
N SER A 332 -5.15 13.98 -21.15
CA SER A 332 -4.07 13.03 -21.40
C SER A 332 -2.95 13.64 -22.24
N LYS A 333 -3.28 14.43 -23.28
CA LYS A 333 -2.28 15.16 -24.07
C LYS A 333 -1.50 16.18 -23.25
N SER A 334 -2.17 16.90 -22.35
CA SER A 334 -1.52 17.86 -21.45
C SER A 334 -0.54 17.17 -20.50
N ILE A 335 -0.92 16.05 -19.89
CA ILE A 335 -0.01 15.25 -19.05
C ILE A 335 1.13 14.68 -19.88
N GLN A 336 0.87 14.18 -21.09
CA GLN A 336 1.90 13.67 -22.00
C GLN A 336 2.93 14.74 -22.33
N PHE A 337 2.46 15.95 -22.63
CA PHE A 337 3.33 17.11 -22.90
C PHE A 337 4.19 17.47 -21.66
N LEU A 338 3.58 17.59 -20.50
CA LEU A 338 4.29 17.86 -19.25
C LEU A 338 5.30 16.76 -18.90
N GLY A 339 4.93 15.50 -19.13
CA GLY A 339 5.79 14.33 -18.85
C GLY A 339 7.00 14.21 -19.78
N LYS A 340 7.00 14.88 -20.95
CA LYS A 340 8.18 14.98 -21.83
C LYS A 340 9.26 15.91 -21.26
N ASN A 341 8.89 16.81 -20.34
CA ASN A 341 9.86 17.67 -19.67
C ASN A 341 10.61 16.87 -18.58
N PRO A 342 11.96 16.73 -18.66
CA PRO A 342 12.74 15.94 -17.72
C PRO A 342 12.60 16.40 -16.25
N SER A 343 12.50 17.71 -16.01
CA SER A 343 12.36 18.29 -14.67
C SER A 343 11.02 17.93 -14.03
N ILE A 344 9.94 18.03 -14.81
CA ILE A 344 8.59 17.67 -14.35
C ILE A 344 8.49 16.16 -14.12
N ASN A 345 9.03 15.34 -15.02
CA ASN A 345 9.06 13.89 -14.85
C ASN A 345 9.85 13.47 -13.60
N LYS A 346 10.97 14.17 -13.32
CA LYS A 346 11.74 13.95 -12.08
C LYS A 346 10.92 14.28 -10.82
N VAL A 347 10.10 15.34 -10.85
CA VAL A 347 9.19 15.67 -9.74
C VAL A 347 8.17 14.54 -9.55
N PHE A 348 7.51 14.08 -10.59
CA PHE A 348 6.56 12.96 -10.51
C PHE A 348 7.21 11.68 -10.00
N THR A 349 8.40 11.34 -10.47
CA THR A 349 9.17 10.18 -10.00
C THR A 349 9.51 10.31 -8.52
N THR A 350 9.95 11.49 -8.07
CA THR A 350 10.28 11.75 -6.67
C THR A 350 9.05 11.64 -5.77
N LEU A 351 7.92 12.19 -6.19
CA LEU A 351 6.65 12.07 -5.46
C LEU A 351 6.18 10.61 -5.34
N ALA A 352 6.33 9.83 -6.41
CA ALA A 352 5.99 8.41 -6.40
C ALA A 352 6.91 7.60 -5.46
N ASP A 353 8.21 7.91 -5.40
CA ASP A 353 9.18 7.23 -4.56
C ASP A 353 9.11 7.69 -3.10
N LYS A 354 9.29 8.96 -2.85
CA LYS A 354 9.47 9.51 -1.50
C LYS A 354 8.17 10.04 -0.87
N GLY A 355 7.12 10.22 -1.66
CA GLY A 355 5.92 10.96 -1.26
C GLY A 355 6.17 12.47 -1.25
N ILE A 356 5.28 13.19 -0.56
CA ILE A 356 5.42 14.62 -0.37
C ILE A 356 6.48 14.83 0.71
N LEU A 357 7.61 15.40 0.31
CA LEU A 357 8.64 15.87 1.24
C LEU A 357 8.25 17.30 1.65
N ILE A 358 7.90 17.48 2.89
CA ILE A 358 7.79 18.78 3.54
C ILE A 358 8.91 18.86 4.57
#